data_16dfed293edbc28dca7654f33f96b2e4
#
_entry.id   16dfed293edbc28dca7654f33f96b2e4
#
_cell.length_a   1.000
_cell.length_b   1.000
_cell.length_c   1.000
_cell.angle_alpha   90.00
_cell.angle_beta   90.00
_cell.angle_gamma   90.00
#
_symmetry.space_group_name_H-M   'P 1'
#
loop_
_entity.id
_entity.type
_entity.pdbx_description
1 polymer ?
#
loop_
_entity_poly.entity_id
_entity_poly.type
_entity_poly.pdbx_seq_one_letter_code
_entity_poly.pdbx_strand_id
1 'polypeptide(L)'
;MAEEKVLRADARRNRDAIIAAARSVFEQDEHLRFDDFAARAGVGVGTLYRHFPTREALAAAVYRGEVAALCGQARDSTRPPFESLDAFVRAFVDYMVEHAALARTLAAVVDPATQAEGGSELERTVADLMGRAAAAGAIRDDVTAGAVMIALHGIGSATDRPEWASESRGVAALIARGLERQ
;
A
#
# COMPACT_ATOMS: atom_id res chain seq x y z
N MET A 1 -27.24 4.51 -24.21
CA MET A 1 -25.86 5.07 -24.10
C MET A 1 -25.70 5.97 -22.86
N ALA A 2 -26.49 7.07 -22.66
CA ALA A 2 -26.36 7.95 -21.49
C ALA A 2 -26.74 7.25 -20.16
N GLU A 3 -27.81 6.51 -20.11
CA GLU A 3 -28.33 5.78 -18.96
C GLU A 3 -27.35 4.67 -18.50
N GLU A 4 -26.77 3.93 -19.43
CA GLU A 4 -25.75 2.91 -19.16
C GLU A 4 -24.46 3.52 -18.56
N LYS A 5 -24.08 4.72 -19.01
CA LYS A 5 -22.93 5.48 -18.46
C LYS A 5 -23.19 5.94 -17.04
N VAL A 6 -24.43 6.36 -16.73
CA VAL A 6 -24.84 6.76 -15.37
C VAL A 6 -24.83 5.55 -14.42
N LEU A 7 -25.41 4.42 -14.83
CA LEU A 7 -25.41 3.18 -14.02
C LEU A 7 -24.00 2.67 -13.71
N ARG A 8 -23.09 2.74 -14.68
CA ARG A 8 -21.67 2.38 -14.46
C ARG A 8 -20.97 3.35 -13.48
N ALA A 9 -21.28 4.64 -13.57
CA ALA A 9 -20.73 5.64 -12.66
C ALA A 9 -21.25 5.45 -11.23
N ASP A 10 -22.54 5.10 -11.06
CA ASP A 10 -23.14 4.79 -9.76
C ASP A 10 -22.53 3.53 -9.15
N ALA A 11 -22.39 2.47 -9.95
CA ALA A 11 -21.74 1.23 -9.49
C ALA A 11 -20.31 1.47 -9.03
N ARG A 12 -19.55 2.30 -9.75
CA ARG A 12 -18.19 2.69 -9.37
C ARG A 12 -18.18 3.47 -8.06
N ARG A 13 -19.03 4.49 -7.92
CA ARG A 13 -19.15 5.26 -6.68
C ARG A 13 -19.48 4.38 -5.46
N ASN A 14 -20.44 3.46 -5.64
CA ASN A 14 -20.80 2.53 -4.57
C ASN A 14 -19.64 1.61 -4.19
N ARG A 15 -18.90 1.09 -5.17
CA ARG A 15 -17.72 0.27 -4.94
C ARG A 15 -16.64 1.03 -4.17
N ASP A 16 -16.36 2.27 -4.58
CA ASP A 16 -15.34 3.10 -3.95
C ASP A 16 -15.75 3.49 -2.51
N ALA A 17 -17.05 3.76 -2.27
CA ALA A 17 -17.58 4.02 -0.93
C ALA A 17 -17.44 2.80 -0.01
N ILE A 18 -17.70 1.58 -0.52
CA ILE A 18 -17.53 0.34 0.25
C ILE A 18 -16.05 0.14 0.62
N ILE A 19 -15.13 0.35 -0.31
CA ILE A 19 -13.68 0.24 -0.06
C ILE A 19 -13.22 1.25 0.99
N ALA A 20 -13.67 2.51 0.89
CA ALA A 20 -13.30 3.57 1.84
C ALA A 20 -13.84 3.26 3.26
N ALA A 21 -15.08 2.77 3.38
CA ALA A 21 -15.64 2.34 4.64
C ALA A 21 -14.87 1.16 5.23
N ALA A 22 -14.51 0.18 4.42
CA ALA A 22 -13.73 -0.98 4.85
C ALA A 22 -12.32 -0.59 5.32
N ARG A 23 -11.65 0.31 4.59
CA ARG A 23 -10.36 0.85 5.00
C ARG A 23 -10.43 1.43 6.40
N SER A 24 -11.42 2.29 6.68
CA SER A 24 -11.60 2.92 8.00
C SER A 24 -11.85 1.88 9.11
N VAL A 25 -12.66 0.86 8.84
CA VAL A 25 -12.97 -0.23 9.80
C VAL A 25 -11.70 -1.04 10.11
N PHE A 26 -10.92 -1.41 9.10
CA PHE A 26 -9.68 -2.16 9.26
C PHE A 26 -8.58 -1.33 9.95
N GLU A 27 -8.54 -0.02 9.71
CA GLU A 27 -7.64 0.91 10.38
C GLU A 27 -7.92 1.02 11.89
N GLN A 28 -9.21 1.00 12.26
CA GLN A 28 -9.65 1.11 13.65
C GLN A 28 -9.68 -0.24 14.38
N ASP A 29 -9.28 -1.31 13.70
CA ASP A 29 -9.36 -2.71 14.22
C ASP A 29 -10.77 -3.08 14.73
N GLU A 30 -11.81 -2.53 14.08
CA GLU A 30 -13.20 -2.79 14.46
C GLU A 30 -13.66 -4.17 14.00
N HIS A 31 -14.20 -4.95 14.92
CA HIS A 31 -14.79 -6.26 14.65
C HIS A 31 -16.26 -6.12 14.22
N LEU A 32 -16.49 -5.72 12.98
CA LEU A 32 -17.81 -5.63 12.37
C LEU A 32 -18.22 -6.92 11.65
N ARG A 33 -19.53 -7.23 11.66
CA ARG A 33 -20.08 -8.23 10.75
C ARG A 33 -19.95 -7.73 9.31
N PHE A 34 -19.85 -8.66 8.36
CA PHE A 34 -19.64 -8.25 6.96
C PHE A 34 -20.77 -7.37 6.42
N ASP A 35 -22.03 -7.66 6.79
CA ASP A 35 -23.20 -6.87 6.38
C ASP A 35 -23.14 -5.41 6.87
N ASP A 36 -22.49 -5.16 8.01
CA ASP A 36 -22.41 -3.81 8.61
C ASP A 36 -21.54 -2.85 7.78
N PHE A 37 -20.65 -3.38 6.91
CA PHE A 37 -19.91 -2.56 5.96
C PHE A 37 -20.85 -1.85 4.96
N ALA A 38 -21.98 -2.45 4.61
CA ALA A 38 -22.97 -1.81 3.74
C ALA A 38 -23.55 -0.55 4.40
N ALA A 39 -23.92 -0.63 5.69
CA ALA A 39 -24.42 0.52 6.44
C ALA A 39 -23.37 1.62 6.55
N ARG A 40 -22.10 1.26 6.85
CA ARG A 40 -20.97 2.21 6.90
C ARG A 40 -20.73 2.92 5.57
N ALA A 41 -20.90 2.21 4.46
CA ALA A 41 -20.73 2.74 3.11
C ALA A 41 -21.97 3.50 2.57
N GLY A 42 -23.09 3.48 3.28
CA GLY A 42 -24.36 4.07 2.84
C GLY A 42 -24.98 3.34 1.65
N VAL A 43 -24.75 2.02 1.53
CA VAL A 43 -25.30 1.20 0.45
C VAL A 43 -26.18 0.06 1.00
N GLY A 44 -26.99 -0.53 0.14
CA GLY A 44 -27.74 -1.74 0.51
C GLY A 44 -26.84 -2.98 0.60
N VAL A 45 -27.19 -3.93 1.49
CA VAL A 45 -26.46 -5.20 1.67
C VAL A 45 -26.34 -5.98 0.35
N GLY A 46 -27.39 -6.02 -0.49
CA GLY A 46 -27.33 -6.64 -1.82
C GLY A 46 -26.33 -5.96 -2.77
N THR A 47 -26.06 -4.67 -2.60
CA THR A 47 -25.04 -3.94 -3.35
C THR A 47 -23.63 -4.34 -2.88
N LEU A 48 -23.43 -4.47 -1.56
CA LEU A 48 -22.17 -4.97 -0.98
C LEU A 48 -21.80 -6.33 -1.57
N TYR A 49 -22.71 -7.32 -1.45
CA TYR A 49 -22.43 -8.69 -1.94
C TYR A 49 -22.24 -8.77 -3.46
N ARG A 50 -22.86 -7.88 -4.23
CA ARG A 50 -22.66 -7.82 -5.68
C ARG A 50 -21.25 -7.34 -6.05
N HIS A 51 -20.67 -6.43 -5.27
CA HIS A 51 -19.31 -5.93 -5.48
C HIS A 51 -18.25 -6.79 -4.83
N PHE A 52 -18.53 -7.28 -3.64
CA PHE A 52 -17.62 -8.05 -2.80
C PHE A 52 -18.36 -9.23 -2.18
N PRO A 53 -18.20 -10.45 -2.72
CA PRO A 53 -18.94 -11.60 -2.21
C PRO A 53 -18.48 -12.03 -0.81
N THR A 54 -17.27 -11.66 -0.39
CA THR A 54 -16.70 -12.02 0.91
C THR A 54 -15.90 -10.86 1.52
N ARG A 55 -15.64 -10.96 2.83
CA ARG A 55 -14.77 -10.02 3.56
C ARG A 55 -13.35 -10.01 3.02
N GLU A 56 -12.84 -11.18 2.64
CA GLU A 56 -11.50 -11.35 2.06
C GLU A 56 -11.40 -10.65 0.70
N ALA A 57 -12.42 -10.75 -0.14
CA ALA A 57 -12.48 -10.04 -1.43
C ALA A 57 -12.47 -8.51 -1.25
N LEU A 58 -13.15 -8.02 -0.20
CA LEU A 58 -13.15 -6.60 0.17
C LEU A 58 -11.78 -6.18 0.72
N ALA A 59 -11.17 -6.97 1.62
CA ALA A 59 -9.84 -6.73 2.15
C ALA A 59 -8.78 -6.71 1.04
N ALA A 60 -8.86 -7.64 0.08
CA ALA A 60 -7.98 -7.67 -1.09
C ALA A 60 -8.11 -6.40 -1.96
N ALA A 61 -9.33 -5.84 -2.09
CA ALA A 61 -9.53 -4.59 -2.81
C ALA A 61 -8.96 -3.38 -2.08
N VAL A 62 -9.06 -3.32 -0.74
CA VAL A 62 -8.40 -2.31 0.09
C VAL A 62 -6.88 -2.42 -0.08
N TYR A 63 -6.31 -3.61 0.09
CA TYR A 63 -4.88 -3.86 -0.05
C TYR A 63 -4.32 -3.40 -1.41
N ARG A 64 -4.98 -3.78 -2.51
CA ARG A 64 -4.59 -3.32 -3.86
C ARG A 64 -4.64 -1.81 -3.99
N GLY A 65 -5.62 -1.16 -3.36
CA GLY A 65 -5.74 0.30 -3.34
C GLY A 65 -4.55 0.97 -2.62
N GLU A 66 -4.14 0.43 -1.47
CA GLU A 66 -2.99 0.95 -0.70
C GLU A 66 -1.67 0.79 -1.49
N VAL A 67 -1.43 -0.39 -2.06
CA VAL A 67 -0.26 -0.63 -2.92
C VAL A 67 -0.25 0.31 -4.13
N ALA A 68 -1.39 0.43 -4.82
CA ALA A 68 -1.50 1.30 -6.00
C ALA A 68 -1.28 2.78 -5.66
N ALA A 69 -1.73 3.24 -4.48
CA ALA A 69 -1.51 4.62 -4.02
C ALA A 69 -0.02 4.90 -3.77
N LEU A 70 0.69 3.99 -3.07
CA LEU A 70 2.14 4.11 -2.85
C LEU A 70 2.91 4.12 -4.18
N CYS A 71 2.64 3.17 -5.06
CA CYS A 71 3.29 3.07 -6.36
C CYS A 71 2.96 4.26 -7.29
N GLY A 72 1.72 4.79 -7.21
CA GLY A 72 1.27 5.94 -7.96
C GLY A 72 2.07 7.21 -7.62
N GLN A 73 2.26 7.49 -6.34
CA GLN A 73 3.05 8.63 -5.88
C GLN A 73 4.50 8.59 -6.43
N ALA A 74 5.09 7.40 -6.54
CA ALA A 74 6.42 7.22 -7.09
C ALA A 74 6.48 7.50 -8.59
N ARG A 75 5.46 7.05 -9.34
CA ARG A 75 5.35 7.26 -10.81
C ARG A 75 5.14 8.72 -11.17
N ASP A 76 4.35 9.44 -10.38
CA ASP A 76 4.01 10.84 -10.62
C ASP A 76 5.09 11.82 -10.10
N SER A 77 6.18 11.32 -9.50
CA SER A 77 7.24 12.15 -8.94
C SER A 77 8.03 12.87 -10.04
N THR A 78 8.11 14.19 -9.92
CA THR A 78 8.95 15.06 -10.76
C THR A 78 10.30 15.41 -10.10
N ARG A 79 10.60 14.82 -8.94
CA ARG A 79 11.85 15.04 -8.22
C ARG A 79 13.03 14.42 -8.98
N PRO A 80 14.27 14.87 -8.68
CA PRO A 80 15.49 14.18 -9.12
C PRO A 80 15.45 12.68 -8.80
N PRO A 81 16.09 11.80 -9.58
CA PRO A 81 15.95 10.35 -9.44
C PRO A 81 16.25 9.80 -8.04
N PHE A 82 17.33 10.25 -7.39
CA PHE A 82 17.64 9.82 -6.01
C PHE A 82 16.62 10.32 -5.00
N GLU A 83 16.18 11.57 -5.11
CA GLU A 83 15.15 12.14 -4.23
C GLU A 83 13.80 11.44 -4.41
N SER A 84 13.49 10.97 -5.61
CA SER A 84 12.27 10.16 -5.86
C SER A 84 12.35 8.81 -5.17
N LEU A 85 13.51 8.14 -5.18
CA LEU A 85 13.75 6.89 -4.48
C LEU A 85 13.69 7.08 -2.95
N ASP A 86 14.39 8.08 -2.40
CA ASP A 86 14.36 8.39 -0.97
C ASP A 86 12.94 8.74 -0.49
N ALA A 87 12.21 9.53 -1.28
CA ALA A 87 10.83 9.87 -0.98
C ALA A 87 9.91 8.64 -0.96
N PHE A 88 10.10 7.69 -1.87
CA PHE A 88 9.34 6.44 -1.88
C PHE A 88 9.65 5.59 -0.65
N VAL A 89 10.94 5.41 -0.31
CA VAL A 89 11.36 4.64 0.86
C VAL A 89 10.77 5.23 2.13
N ARG A 90 10.81 6.55 2.29
CA ARG A 90 10.19 7.24 3.44
C ARG A 90 8.68 7.08 3.46
N ALA A 91 8.00 7.29 2.33
CA ALA A 91 6.55 7.15 2.23
C ALA A 91 6.09 5.73 2.57
N PHE A 92 6.84 4.71 2.14
CA PHE A 92 6.56 3.31 2.50
C PHE A 92 6.67 3.09 4.02
N VAL A 93 7.74 3.59 4.63
CA VAL A 93 7.95 3.45 6.08
C VAL A 93 6.93 4.25 6.88
N ASP A 94 6.64 5.47 6.48
CA ASP A 94 5.61 6.30 7.13
C ASP A 94 4.24 5.63 7.02
N TYR A 95 3.89 5.06 5.86
CA TYR A 95 2.67 4.28 5.70
C TYR A 95 2.62 3.09 6.69
N MET A 96 3.70 2.31 6.81
CA MET A 96 3.77 1.18 7.73
C MET A 96 3.63 1.61 9.19
N VAL A 97 4.17 2.76 9.56
CA VAL A 97 4.10 3.31 10.91
C VAL A 97 2.72 3.90 11.21
N GLU A 98 2.20 4.71 10.32
CA GLU A 98 0.93 5.43 10.52
C GLU A 98 -0.28 4.50 10.41
N HIS A 99 -0.20 3.45 9.57
CA HIS A 99 -1.27 2.51 9.29
C HIS A 99 -0.97 1.08 9.78
N ALA A 100 -0.26 0.95 10.91
CA ALA A 100 0.17 -0.35 11.43
C ALA A 100 -1.01 -1.32 11.70
N ALA A 101 -2.14 -0.82 12.19
CA ALA A 101 -3.32 -1.64 12.43
C ALA A 101 -3.93 -2.15 11.11
N LEU A 102 -4.08 -1.28 10.11
CA LEU A 102 -4.53 -1.64 8.78
C LEU A 102 -3.60 -2.68 8.15
N ALA A 103 -2.30 -2.45 8.18
CA ALA A 103 -1.31 -3.36 7.61
C ALA A 103 -1.39 -4.77 8.24
N ARG A 104 -1.51 -4.86 9.57
CA ARG A 104 -1.68 -6.14 10.27
C ARG A 104 -2.99 -6.84 9.88
N THR A 105 -4.10 -6.11 9.87
CA THR A 105 -5.42 -6.66 9.49
C THR A 105 -5.40 -7.19 8.06
N LEU A 106 -4.86 -6.42 7.12
CA LEU A 106 -4.76 -6.84 5.73
C LEU A 106 -3.82 -8.04 5.56
N ALA A 107 -2.67 -8.07 6.25
CA ALA A 107 -1.75 -9.20 6.22
C ALA A 107 -2.39 -10.50 6.74
N ALA A 108 -3.32 -10.41 7.69
CA ALA A 108 -4.01 -11.58 8.26
C ALA A 108 -5.18 -12.08 7.39
N VAL A 109 -5.83 -11.21 6.62
CA VAL A 109 -7.09 -11.52 5.91
C VAL A 109 -6.88 -11.72 4.41
N VAL A 110 -5.94 -11.01 3.80
CA VAL A 110 -5.68 -11.07 2.34
C VAL A 110 -4.93 -12.36 2.00
N ASP A 111 -5.37 -13.02 0.94
CA ASP A 111 -4.76 -14.28 0.49
C ASP A 111 -3.31 -14.11 0.01
N PRO A 112 -2.47 -15.16 0.11
CA PRO A 112 -1.04 -15.08 -0.24
C PRO A 112 -0.77 -14.69 -1.70
N ALA A 113 -1.65 -15.07 -2.64
CA ALA A 113 -1.46 -14.73 -4.06
C ALA A 113 -1.63 -13.23 -4.29
N THR A 114 -2.67 -12.63 -3.72
CA THR A 114 -2.89 -11.17 -3.76
C THR A 114 -1.74 -10.41 -3.06
N GLN A 115 -1.24 -10.91 -1.93
CA GLN A 115 -0.08 -10.32 -1.26
C GLN A 115 1.19 -10.39 -2.14
N ALA A 116 1.43 -11.51 -2.81
CA ALA A 116 2.56 -11.67 -3.72
C ALA A 116 2.46 -10.75 -4.95
N GLU A 117 1.26 -10.55 -5.50
CA GLU A 117 1.02 -9.59 -6.60
C GLU A 117 1.40 -8.16 -6.17
N GLY A 118 0.93 -7.72 -5.00
CA GLY A 118 1.25 -6.40 -4.45
C GLY A 118 2.72 -6.24 -4.13
N GLY A 119 3.36 -7.25 -3.54
CA GLY A 119 4.79 -7.29 -3.30
C GLY A 119 5.61 -7.14 -4.58
N SER A 120 5.20 -7.82 -5.65
CA SER A 120 5.82 -7.73 -6.98
C SER A 120 5.63 -6.34 -7.61
N GLU A 121 4.50 -5.67 -7.37
CA GLU A 121 4.28 -4.29 -7.86
C GLU A 121 5.18 -3.29 -7.12
N LEU A 122 5.30 -3.42 -5.81
CA LEU A 122 6.21 -2.61 -4.99
C LEU A 122 7.67 -2.81 -5.41
N GLU A 123 8.12 -4.06 -5.59
CA GLU A 123 9.49 -4.37 -6.01
C GLU A 123 9.80 -3.80 -7.40
N ARG A 124 8.88 -3.92 -8.37
CA ARG A 124 9.04 -3.29 -9.68
C ARG A 124 9.15 -1.77 -9.58
N THR A 125 8.34 -1.14 -8.72
CA THR A 125 8.42 0.31 -8.49
C THR A 125 9.77 0.71 -7.91
N VAL A 126 10.30 -0.02 -6.94
CA VAL A 126 11.65 0.20 -6.40
C VAL A 126 12.71 0.00 -7.47
N ALA A 127 12.61 -1.07 -8.27
CA ALA A 127 13.55 -1.34 -9.36
C ALA A 127 13.61 -0.21 -10.40
N ASP A 128 12.45 0.34 -10.78
CA ASP A 128 12.36 1.47 -11.70
C ASP A 128 12.98 2.75 -11.11
N LEU A 129 12.73 3.02 -9.83
CA LEU A 129 13.32 4.17 -9.13
C LEU A 129 14.83 4.03 -9.01
N MET A 130 15.32 2.85 -8.62
CA MET A 130 16.75 2.54 -8.53
C MET A 130 17.42 2.61 -9.91
N GLY A 131 16.79 2.08 -10.95
CA GLY A 131 17.31 2.14 -12.33
C GLY A 131 17.50 3.58 -12.80
N ARG A 132 16.54 4.46 -12.53
CA ARG A 132 16.67 5.90 -12.84
C ARG A 132 17.79 6.58 -12.05
N ALA A 133 17.89 6.28 -10.75
CA ALA A 133 18.94 6.86 -9.90
C ALA A 133 20.35 6.34 -10.26
N ALA A 134 20.48 5.07 -10.63
CA ALA A 134 21.73 4.49 -11.11
C ALA A 134 22.16 5.08 -12.47
N ALA A 135 21.22 5.24 -13.41
CA ALA A 135 21.47 5.89 -14.70
C ALA A 135 21.94 7.35 -14.56
N ALA A 136 21.49 8.04 -13.50
CA ALA A 136 21.96 9.38 -13.14
C ALA A 136 23.29 9.36 -12.35
N GLY A 137 23.88 8.19 -12.08
CA GLY A 137 25.11 8.04 -11.30
C GLY A 137 24.95 8.38 -9.80
N ALA A 138 23.72 8.45 -9.30
CA ALA A 138 23.40 8.91 -7.94
C ALA A 138 23.47 7.78 -6.90
N ILE A 139 23.30 6.53 -7.32
CA ILE A 139 23.37 5.36 -6.42
C ILE A 139 24.38 4.32 -6.92
N ARG A 140 24.78 3.44 -6.00
CA ARG A 140 25.56 2.23 -6.29
C ARG A 140 24.70 1.21 -7.07
N ASP A 141 25.31 0.30 -7.79
CA ASP A 141 24.66 -0.67 -8.68
C ASP A 141 24.76 -2.14 -8.21
N ASP A 142 25.39 -2.36 -7.06
CA ASP A 142 25.60 -3.70 -6.46
C ASP A 142 24.51 -4.11 -5.46
N VAL A 143 23.46 -3.27 -5.25
CA VAL A 143 22.30 -3.56 -4.41
C VAL A 143 21.08 -3.78 -5.29
N THR A 144 20.34 -4.87 -5.04
CA THR A 144 19.12 -5.20 -5.79
C THR A 144 17.86 -4.57 -5.16
N ALA A 145 16.81 -4.35 -5.96
CA ALA A 145 15.52 -3.91 -5.49
C ALA A 145 14.91 -4.90 -4.47
N GLY A 146 15.11 -6.20 -4.69
CA GLY A 146 14.69 -7.25 -3.74
C GLY A 146 15.34 -7.10 -2.37
N ALA A 147 16.65 -6.75 -2.31
CA ALA A 147 17.33 -6.50 -1.05
C ALA A 147 16.74 -5.29 -0.31
N VAL A 148 16.41 -4.22 -1.02
CA VAL A 148 15.72 -3.05 -0.45
C VAL A 148 14.34 -3.44 0.07
N MET A 149 13.57 -4.23 -0.69
CA MET A 149 12.24 -4.69 -0.26
C MET A 149 12.30 -5.60 0.96
N ILE A 150 13.29 -6.49 1.07
CA ILE A 150 13.50 -7.32 2.27
C ILE A 150 13.76 -6.43 3.50
N ALA A 151 14.60 -5.39 3.35
CA ALA A 151 14.87 -4.46 4.45
C ALA A 151 13.62 -3.68 4.87
N LEU A 152 12.81 -3.21 3.91
CA LEU A 152 11.56 -2.49 4.17
C LEU A 152 10.50 -3.39 4.83
N HIS A 153 10.30 -4.62 4.33
CA HIS A 153 9.36 -5.57 4.94
C HIS A 153 9.80 -6.01 6.35
N GLY A 154 11.11 -6.11 6.58
CA GLY A 154 11.67 -6.42 7.90
C GLY A 154 11.24 -5.45 9.00
N ILE A 155 10.95 -4.20 8.66
CA ILE A 155 10.43 -3.18 9.59
C ILE A 155 9.11 -3.65 10.24
N GLY A 156 8.23 -4.29 9.47
CA GLY A 156 6.94 -4.79 9.95
C GLY A 156 7.04 -5.92 10.96
N SER A 157 8.17 -6.60 11.09
CA SER A 157 8.37 -7.69 12.05
C SER A 157 8.77 -7.25 13.46
N ALA A 158 9.02 -5.95 13.66
CA ALA A 158 9.52 -5.39 14.93
C ALA A 158 8.53 -4.45 15.62
N THR A 159 7.24 -4.56 15.32
CA THR A 159 6.16 -3.65 15.78
C THR A 159 5.92 -3.65 17.29
N ASP A 160 6.46 -4.62 18.02
CA ASP A 160 6.39 -4.75 19.48
C ASP A 160 7.44 -3.90 20.22
N ARG A 161 8.39 -3.30 19.50
CA ARG A 161 9.43 -2.46 20.11
C ARG A 161 8.86 -1.10 20.52
N PRO A 162 9.18 -0.57 21.72
CA PRO A 162 8.67 0.71 22.21
C PRO A 162 8.96 1.89 21.25
N GLU A 163 10.16 1.91 20.65
CA GLU A 163 10.62 2.99 19.78
C GLU A 163 10.47 2.63 18.28
N TRP A 164 9.67 1.61 17.96
CA TRP A 164 9.54 1.08 16.62
C TRP A 164 9.31 2.16 15.54
N ALA A 165 8.44 3.12 15.80
CA ALA A 165 8.12 4.17 14.83
C ALA A 165 9.32 5.06 14.49
N SER A 166 10.09 5.48 15.51
CA SER A 166 11.28 6.31 15.31
C SER A 166 12.44 5.51 14.72
N GLU A 167 12.64 4.27 15.20
CA GLU A 167 13.65 3.35 14.67
C GLU A 167 13.39 2.97 13.21
N SER A 168 12.14 2.77 12.83
CA SER A 168 11.72 2.49 11.45
C SER A 168 12.10 3.63 10.49
N ARG A 169 11.85 4.88 10.88
CA ARG A 169 12.28 6.06 10.12
C ARG A 169 13.80 6.16 10.04
N GLY A 170 14.51 5.75 11.10
CA GLY A 170 15.97 5.61 11.09
C GLY A 170 16.46 4.59 10.07
N VAL A 171 15.78 3.45 9.94
CA VAL A 171 16.09 2.42 8.91
C VAL A 171 15.88 2.97 7.49
N ALA A 172 14.80 3.74 7.23
CA ALA A 172 14.62 4.41 5.95
C ALA A 172 15.82 5.29 5.57
N ALA A 173 16.30 6.09 6.53
CA ALA A 173 17.48 6.94 6.33
C ALA A 173 18.78 6.13 6.11
N LEU A 174 18.92 4.98 6.78
CA LEU A 174 20.05 4.06 6.57
C LEU A 174 20.02 3.44 5.17
N ILE A 175 18.86 3.02 4.69
CA ILE A 175 18.68 2.48 3.33
C ILE A 175 19.09 3.53 2.30
N ALA A 176 18.55 4.75 2.40
CA ALA A 176 18.85 5.83 1.45
C ALA A 176 20.36 6.13 1.40
N ARG A 177 21.00 6.33 2.56
CA ARG A 177 22.45 6.59 2.65
C ARG A 177 23.30 5.41 2.16
N GLY A 178 22.86 4.18 2.42
CA GLY A 178 23.55 2.97 1.97
C GLY A 178 23.51 2.77 0.46
N LEU A 179 22.53 3.34 -0.21
CA LEU A 179 22.39 3.32 -1.67
C LEU A 179 23.15 4.45 -2.35
N GLU A 180 23.37 5.58 -1.67
CA GLU A 180 24.03 6.75 -2.25
C GLU A 180 25.47 6.42 -2.69
N ARG A 181 25.86 6.91 -3.85
CA ARG A 181 27.22 6.75 -4.36
C ARG A 181 28.10 7.78 -3.68
N GLN A 182 29.14 7.29 -2.99
CA GLN A 182 30.16 8.13 -2.38
C GLN A 182 31.13 8.70 -3.43
#